data_50c2c78b28bb19b66765dbf176546119
#
_entry.id   50c2c78b28bb19b66765dbf176546119
#
_cell.length_a   1.000
_cell.length_b   1.000
_cell.length_c   1.000
_cell.angle_alpha   90.00
_cell.angle_beta   90.00
_cell.angle_gamma   90.00
#
_symmetry.space_group_name_H-M   'P 1'
#
loop_
_entity.id
_entity.type
_entity.pdbx_description
1 polymer ?
#
loop_
_entity_poly.entity_id
_entity_poly.type
_entity_poly.pdbx_seq_one_letter_code
_entity_poly.pdbx_strand_id
1 'polypeptide(L)' 'MAVVQVHMWAGRTPEQKRRLCKAITDAMVEHCGAQRDGVHVIIYDIPKDSWARGGVLAVDREDIAHEP' A
#
# COMPACT_ATOMS: atom_id res chain seq x y z
N MET A 1 19.67 0.30 4.65
CA MET A 1 18.24 0.04 4.97
C MET A 1 17.36 0.98 4.17
N ALA A 2 16.29 0.47 3.62
CA ALA A 2 15.31 1.28 2.91
C ALA A 2 13.91 0.91 3.42
N VAL A 3 13.06 1.91 3.59
CA VAL A 3 11.70 1.71 4.07
C VAL A 3 10.72 2.27 3.05
N VAL A 4 9.78 1.44 2.60
CA VAL A 4 8.70 1.84 1.70
C VAL A 4 7.38 1.66 2.44
N GLN A 5 6.60 2.72 2.51
CA GLN A 5 5.29 2.68 3.15
C GLN A 5 4.21 2.77 2.09
N VAL A 6 3.26 1.85 2.17
CA VAL A 6 2.13 1.80 1.25
C VAL A 6 0.86 2.04 2.05
N HIS A 7 0.16 3.10 1.73
CA HIS A 7 -1.15 3.39 2.32
C HIS A 7 -2.21 3.04 1.30
N MET A 8 -3.09 2.12 1.63
CA MET A 8 -4.15 1.71 0.72
C MET A 8 -5.38 1.32 1.51
N TRP A 9 -6.51 1.29 0.83
CA TRP A 9 -7.74 0.84 1.45
C TRP A 9 -7.66 -0.64 1.77
N ALA A 10 -8.23 -1.03 2.91
CA ALA A 10 -8.28 -2.41 3.35
C ALA A 10 -9.09 -3.26 2.35
N GLY A 11 -8.76 -4.55 2.28
CA GLY A 11 -9.49 -5.51 1.45
C GLY A 11 -8.63 -6.37 0.56
N ARG A 12 -7.34 -6.06 0.41
CA ARG A 12 -6.43 -6.91 -0.37
C ARG A 12 -6.14 -8.20 0.39
N THR A 13 -6.02 -9.27 -0.36
CA THR A 13 -5.68 -10.57 0.21
C THR A 13 -4.20 -10.63 0.59
N PRO A 14 -3.82 -11.54 1.52
CA PRO A 14 -2.40 -11.76 1.81
C PRO A 14 -1.58 -12.11 0.57
N GLU A 15 -2.16 -12.83 -0.39
CA GLU A 15 -1.47 -13.17 -1.63
C GLU A 15 -1.16 -11.92 -2.47
N GLN A 16 -2.11 -11.01 -2.58
CA GLN A 16 -1.87 -9.74 -3.27
C GLN A 16 -0.77 -8.93 -2.58
N LYS A 17 -0.76 -8.92 -1.26
CA LYS A 17 0.26 -8.21 -0.49
C LYS A 17 1.64 -8.84 -0.65
N ARG A 18 1.72 -10.17 -0.69
CA ARG A 18 3.00 -10.87 -0.94
C ARG A 18 3.59 -10.49 -2.29
N ARG A 19 2.76 -10.46 -3.33
CA ARG A 19 3.18 -10.06 -4.68
C ARG A 19 3.64 -8.60 -4.71
N LEU A 20 2.90 -7.73 -4.05
CA LEU A 20 3.25 -6.31 -3.98
C LEU A 20 4.60 -6.12 -3.29
N CYS A 21 4.79 -6.74 -2.13
CA CYS A 21 6.04 -6.63 -1.37
C CYS A 21 7.22 -7.16 -2.16
N LYS A 22 7.04 -8.27 -2.89
CA LYS A 22 8.11 -8.80 -3.75
C LYS A 22 8.46 -7.84 -4.87
N ALA A 23 7.46 -7.29 -5.55
CA ALA A 23 7.69 -6.36 -6.66
C ALA A 23 8.37 -5.07 -6.20
N ILE A 24 7.96 -4.51 -5.06
CA ILE A 24 8.59 -3.31 -4.49
C ILE A 24 10.03 -3.60 -4.11
N THR A 25 10.28 -4.73 -3.46
CA THR A 25 11.63 -5.13 -3.07
C THR A 25 12.52 -5.34 -4.28
N ASP A 26 12.00 -6.02 -5.32
CA ASP A 26 12.73 -6.23 -6.56
C ASP A 26 13.13 -4.90 -7.19
N ALA A 27 12.20 -3.93 -7.21
CA ALA A 27 12.47 -2.61 -7.77
C ALA A 27 13.54 -1.84 -6.98
N MET A 28 13.49 -1.92 -5.66
CA MET A 28 14.48 -1.26 -4.81
C MET A 28 15.87 -1.85 -5.00
N VAL A 29 15.96 -3.16 -5.14
CA VAL A 29 17.24 -3.83 -5.42
C VAL A 29 17.76 -3.43 -6.80
N GLU A 30 16.91 -3.48 -7.82
CA GLU A 30 17.30 -3.23 -9.20
C GLU A 30 17.69 -1.76 -9.44
N HIS A 31 16.91 -0.84 -8.93
CA HIS A 31 17.05 0.58 -9.27
C HIS A 31 17.83 1.41 -8.25
N CYS A 32 17.85 0.98 -7.00
CA CYS A 32 18.50 1.72 -5.93
C CYS A 32 19.73 1.01 -5.35
N GLY A 33 20.03 -0.19 -5.82
CA GLY A 33 21.14 -0.96 -5.29
C GLY A 33 20.97 -1.40 -3.84
N ALA A 34 19.72 -1.45 -3.35
CA ALA A 34 19.47 -1.85 -1.98
C ALA A 34 19.78 -3.34 -1.79
N GLN A 35 20.24 -3.70 -0.60
CA GLN A 35 20.32 -5.11 -0.23
C GLN A 35 18.91 -5.62 0.06
N ARG A 36 18.58 -6.77 -0.50
CA ARG A 36 17.22 -7.32 -0.42
C ARG A 36 16.70 -7.39 1.02
N ASP A 37 17.48 -7.92 1.93
CA ASP A 37 17.09 -8.06 3.33
C ASP A 37 17.02 -6.72 4.07
N GLY A 38 17.59 -5.68 3.51
CA GLY A 38 17.54 -4.33 4.07
C GLY A 38 16.33 -3.52 3.58
N VAL A 39 15.50 -4.08 2.69
CA VAL A 39 14.29 -3.40 2.21
C VAL A 39 13.11 -3.78 3.10
N HIS A 40 12.54 -2.78 3.75
CA HIS A 40 11.34 -2.94 4.57
C HIS A 40 10.15 -2.37 3.82
N VAL A 41 9.09 -3.16 3.69
CA VAL A 41 7.83 -2.71 3.09
C VAL A 41 6.75 -2.79 4.17
N ILE A 42 6.14 -1.67 4.47
CA ILE A 42 5.09 -1.57 5.47
C ILE A 42 3.79 -1.22 4.77
N ILE A 43 2.77 -2.03 4.96
CA ILE A 43 1.47 -1.83 4.34
C ILE A 43 0.49 -1.38 5.42
N TYR A 44 -0.13 -0.24 5.19
CA TYR A 44 -1.19 0.27 6.04
C TYR A 44 -2.52 -0.03 5.38
N ASP A 45 -3.29 -0.96 5.98
CA ASP A 45 -4.65 -1.26 5.58
C ASP A 45 -5.58 -0.25 6.23
N ILE A 46 -6.14 0.65 5.47
CA ILE A 46 -6.94 1.74 6.01
C ILE A 46 -8.39 1.55 5.58
N PRO A 47 -9.33 1.45 6.54
CA PRO A 47 -10.74 1.39 6.18
C PRO A 47 -11.18 2.70 5.54
N LYS A 48 -12.17 2.63 4.67
CA LYS A 48 -12.68 3.80 3.96
C LYS A 48 -13.35 4.82 4.89
N ASP A 49 -13.76 4.41 6.08
CA ASP A 49 -14.26 5.33 7.11
C ASP A 49 -13.15 6.05 7.89
N SER A 50 -11.90 5.76 7.55
CA SER A 50 -10.72 6.44 8.11
C SER A 50 -9.92 7.18 7.05
N TRP A 51 -10.50 7.41 5.87
CA TRP A 51 -9.84 8.06 4.74
C TRP A 51 -10.75 9.14 4.16
N ALA A 52 -10.29 10.36 4.14
CA ALA A 52 -11.07 11.47 3.62
C ALA A 52 -10.36 12.17 2.45
N ARG A 53 -11.17 12.63 1.49
CA ARG A 53 -10.71 13.52 0.41
C ARG A 53 -11.63 14.73 0.41
N GLY A 54 -11.03 15.93 0.40
CA GLY A 54 -11.82 17.17 0.41
C GLY A 54 -12.75 17.29 1.60
N GLY A 55 -12.40 16.67 2.72
CA GLY A 55 -13.22 16.71 3.93
C GLY A 55 -14.34 15.68 3.94
N VAL A 56 -14.44 14.78 2.94
CA VAL A 56 -15.48 13.77 2.85
C VAL A 56 -14.85 12.39 2.95
N LEU A 57 -15.36 11.56 3.87
CA LEU A 57 -14.88 10.20 4.01
C LEU A 57 -15.10 9.40 2.73
N ALA A 58 -14.14 8.52 2.42
CA ALA A 58 -14.23 7.70 1.22
C ALA A 58 -15.50 6.84 1.19
N VAL A 59 -15.95 6.36 2.35
CA VAL A 59 -17.18 5.57 2.46
C VAL A 59 -18.42 6.37 2.06
N ASP A 60 -18.38 7.70 2.17
CA ASP A 60 -19.50 8.59 1.84
C ASP A 60 -19.44 9.16 0.42
N ARG A 61 -18.40 8.83 -0.33
CA ARG A 61 -18.22 9.30 -1.71
C ARG A 61 -18.61 8.20 -2.68
N GLU A 62 -19.65 8.42 -3.46
CA GLU A 62 -20.11 7.41 -4.41
C GLU A 62 -19.09 7.09 -5.49
N ASP A 63 -18.27 8.07 -5.86
CA ASP A 63 -17.26 7.90 -6.90
C ASP A 63 -16.11 6.96 -6.49
N ILE A 64 -15.89 6.76 -5.18
CA ILE A 64 -14.79 5.93 -4.68
C ILE A 64 -15.19 4.91 -3.61
N ALA A 65 -16.44 4.93 -3.12
CA ALA A 65 -16.86 4.04 -2.02
C ALA A 65 -16.72 2.56 -2.37
N HIS A 66 -16.83 2.19 -3.64
CA HIS A 66 -16.78 0.81 -4.12
C HIS A 66 -15.44 0.46 -4.80
N GLU A 67 -14.50 1.38 -4.89
CA GLU A 67 -13.17 1.08 -5.41
C GLU A 67 -12.39 0.20 -4.43
N PRO A 68 -11.61 -0.75 -4.97
CA PRO A 68 -10.75 -1.56 -4.13
C PRO A 68 -9.54 -0.79 -3.57
#